data_efb0938b323dce8e7c26f1ae69d032b3
#
_entry.id   efb0938b323dce8e7c26f1ae69d032b3
#
_cell.length_a   1.000
_cell.length_b   1.000
_cell.length_c   1.000
_cell.angle_alpha   90.00
_cell.angle_beta   90.00
_cell.angle_gamma   90.00
#
_symmetry.space_group_name_H-M   'P 1'
#
loop_
_entity.id
_entity.type
_entity.pdbx_description
1 polymer ?
#
loop_
_entity_poly.entity_id
_entity_poly.type
_entity_poly.pdbx_seq_one_letter_code
_entity_poly.pdbx_strand_id
1 'polypeptide(L)'
;REVLQSAGYIDRLLADYVPGSLPAPDYAAPPAPDSLAFGLVEGWRGETCHVLLTDAQSRIAACRIKDPSLHNWLALALAVRGEGISDFPICNKSFNLSYCGHDL
;
A
#
# COMPACT_ATOMS: atom_id res chain seq x y z
N ARG A 1 7.32 18.88 9.45
CA ARG A 1 7.91 19.34 8.17
C ARG A 1 7.22 18.63 6.99
N GLU A 2 7.07 17.31 7.02
CA GLU A 2 6.41 16.50 5.98
C GLU A 2 4.95 16.88 5.75
N VAL A 3 4.19 17.11 6.82
CA VAL A 3 2.78 17.54 6.72
C VAL A 3 2.65 18.85 5.93
N LEU A 4 3.52 19.82 6.18
CA LEU A 4 3.51 21.10 5.46
C LEU A 4 3.91 20.95 4.00
N GLN A 5 4.84 20.05 3.70
CA GLN A 5 5.23 19.73 2.32
C GLN A 5 4.10 19.05 1.58
N SER A 6 3.42 18.08 2.21
CA SER A 6 2.27 17.39 1.62
C SER A 6 1.10 18.34 1.38
N ALA A 7 0.79 19.23 2.34
CA ALA A 7 -0.23 20.25 2.17
C ALA A 7 0.08 21.20 0.99
N GLY A 8 1.31 21.70 0.91
CA GLY A 8 1.72 22.56 -0.22
C GLY A 8 1.77 21.83 -1.57
N TYR A 9 1.94 20.51 -1.59
CA TYR A 9 1.82 19.70 -2.78
C TYR A 9 0.36 19.56 -3.22
N ILE A 10 -0.54 19.28 -2.27
CA ILE A 10 -1.99 19.19 -2.52
C ILE A 10 -2.52 20.52 -3.06
N ASP A 11 -2.14 21.65 -2.46
CA ASP A 11 -2.56 22.99 -2.91
C ASP A 11 -2.16 23.23 -4.38
N ARG A 12 -0.94 22.85 -4.76
CA ARG A 12 -0.49 22.97 -6.16
C ARG A 12 -1.28 22.08 -7.10
N LEU A 13 -1.51 20.80 -6.73
CA LEU A 13 -2.31 19.89 -7.55
C LEU A 13 -3.74 20.39 -7.73
N LEU A 14 -4.34 20.98 -6.70
CA LEU A 14 -5.69 21.55 -6.79
C LEU A 14 -5.74 22.81 -7.65
N ALA A 15 -4.70 23.65 -7.58
CA ALA A 15 -4.62 24.87 -8.41
C ALA A 15 -4.50 24.54 -9.91
N ASP A 16 -3.80 23.46 -10.25
CA ASP A 16 -3.58 23.02 -11.63
C ASP A 16 -4.68 22.06 -12.13
N TYR A 17 -5.62 21.69 -11.25
CA TYR A 17 -6.65 20.71 -11.59
C TYR A 17 -7.71 21.28 -12.51
N VAL A 18 -7.87 20.66 -13.68
CA VAL A 18 -8.97 20.94 -14.62
C VAL A 18 -9.99 19.81 -14.49
N PRO A 19 -11.25 20.08 -14.08
CA PRO A 19 -12.29 19.07 -14.01
C PRO A 19 -12.45 18.31 -15.34
N GLY A 20 -12.45 16.98 -15.27
CA GLY A 20 -12.56 16.11 -16.45
C GLY A 20 -11.27 15.90 -17.23
N SER A 21 -10.14 16.48 -16.81
CA SER A 21 -8.84 16.31 -17.47
C SER A 21 -8.19 14.93 -17.21
N LEU A 22 -8.59 14.26 -16.13
CA LEU A 22 -8.09 12.93 -15.82
C LEU A 22 -8.93 11.88 -16.52
N PRO A 23 -8.36 11.09 -17.44
CA PRO A 23 -9.09 10.00 -18.06
C PRO A 23 -9.46 8.98 -16.98
N ALA A 24 -10.74 8.61 -16.91
CA ALA A 24 -11.15 7.48 -16.09
C ALA A 24 -10.54 6.21 -16.70
N PRO A 25 -9.90 5.33 -15.90
CA PRO A 25 -9.44 4.05 -16.41
C PRO A 25 -10.61 3.26 -17.01
N ASP A 26 -10.40 2.66 -18.16
CA ASP A 26 -11.37 1.72 -18.71
C ASP A 26 -11.28 0.38 -17.99
N TYR A 27 -12.05 0.25 -16.91
CA TYR A 27 -12.10 -0.99 -16.12
C TYR A 27 -12.80 -2.15 -16.85
N ALA A 28 -13.45 -1.89 -17.98
CA ALA A 28 -14.08 -2.92 -18.80
C ALA A 28 -13.10 -3.54 -19.82
N ALA A 29 -11.99 -2.86 -20.10
CA ALA A 29 -10.96 -3.41 -20.97
C ALA A 29 -10.28 -4.62 -20.31
N PRO A 30 -10.14 -5.75 -21.02
CA PRO A 30 -9.39 -6.89 -20.49
C PRO A 30 -7.92 -6.49 -20.32
N PRO A 31 -7.22 -7.07 -19.34
CA PRO A 31 -5.78 -6.86 -19.21
C PRO A 31 -5.03 -7.43 -20.41
N ALA A 32 -3.79 -6.99 -20.62
CA ALA A 32 -2.94 -7.57 -21.68
C ALA A 32 -2.67 -9.06 -21.40
N PRO A 33 -2.68 -9.94 -22.42
CA PRO A 33 -2.35 -11.35 -22.23
C PRO A 33 -0.85 -11.55 -21.96
N ASP A 34 -0.50 -12.67 -21.31
CA ASP A 34 0.88 -13.09 -21.00
C ASP A 34 1.75 -11.98 -20.44
N SER A 35 1.19 -11.19 -19.52
CA SER A 35 1.81 -9.97 -19.05
C SER A 35 2.04 -9.97 -17.55
N LEU A 36 3.13 -9.33 -17.14
CA LEU A 36 3.43 -9.00 -15.76
C LEU A 36 3.21 -7.52 -15.55
N ALA A 37 2.40 -7.17 -14.57
CA ALA A 37 2.20 -5.80 -14.14
C ALA A 37 2.53 -5.66 -12.64
N PHE A 38 3.08 -4.55 -12.26
CA PHE A 38 3.27 -4.19 -10.87
C PHE A 38 2.89 -2.74 -10.63
N GLY A 39 2.32 -2.50 -9.46
CA GLY A 39 1.97 -1.17 -8.98
C GLY A 39 2.59 -0.94 -7.61
N LEU A 40 3.25 0.19 -7.44
CA LEU A 40 3.82 0.64 -6.20
C LEU A 40 3.08 1.89 -5.76
N VAL A 41 2.57 1.88 -4.55
CA VAL A 41 1.82 3.01 -3.99
C VAL A 41 2.32 3.27 -2.58
N GLU A 42 2.66 4.51 -2.30
CA GLU A 42 2.98 4.93 -0.94
C GLU A 42 1.72 4.96 -0.10
N GLY A 43 1.65 4.07 0.87
CA GLY A 43 0.63 4.06 1.91
C GLY A 43 1.15 4.74 3.18
N TRP A 44 0.26 4.99 4.13
CA TRP A 44 0.64 5.65 5.39
C TRP A 44 1.50 4.79 6.34
N ARG A 45 1.65 3.49 6.04
CA ARG A 45 2.55 2.56 6.74
C ARG A 45 3.84 2.26 5.97
N GLY A 46 3.95 2.77 4.75
CA GLY A 46 5.04 2.53 3.82
C GLY A 46 4.54 2.08 2.45
N GLU A 47 5.45 1.65 1.60
CA GLU A 47 5.15 1.25 0.23
C GLU A 47 4.38 -0.06 0.16
N THR A 48 3.23 -0.04 -0.52
CA THR A 48 2.44 -1.21 -0.87
C THR A 48 2.73 -1.60 -2.32
N CYS A 49 3.05 -2.87 -2.54
CA CYS A 49 3.32 -3.40 -3.87
C CYS A 49 2.24 -4.42 -4.26
N HIS A 50 1.67 -4.25 -5.45
CA HIS A 50 0.79 -5.22 -6.09
C HIS A 50 1.47 -5.78 -7.32
N VAL A 51 1.46 -7.10 -7.48
CA VAL A 51 1.99 -7.80 -8.64
C VAL A 51 0.90 -8.67 -9.23
N LEU A 52 0.67 -8.51 -10.53
CA LEU A 52 -0.30 -9.27 -11.30
C LEU A 52 0.38 -9.98 -12.44
N LEU A 53 0.02 -11.24 -12.63
CA LEU A 53 0.40 -12.04 -13.79
C LEU A 53 -0.86 -12.44 -14.54
N THR A 54 -0.87 -12.26 -15.85
CA THR A 54 -1.99 -12.68 -16.73
C THR A 54 -1.61 -13.88 -17.58
N ASP A 55 -2.61 -14.68 -17.94
CA ASP A 55 -2.46 -15.80 -18.87
C ASP A 55 -2.69 -15.36 -20.33
N ALA A 56 -2.50 -16.29 -21.26
CA ALA A 56 -2.72 -16.06 -22.69
C ALA A 56 -4.18 -15.68 -23.05
N GLN A 57 -5.13 -15.91 -22.15
CA GLN A 57 -6.54 -15.55 -22.31
C GLN A 57 -6.90 -14.24 -21.57
N SER A 58 -5.90 -13.44 -21.18
CA SER A 58 -6.11 -12.18 -20.46
C SER A 58 -6.80 -12.33 -19.09
N ARG A 59 -6.70 -13.51 -18.46
CA ARG A 59 -7.21 -13.75 -17.12
C ARG A 59 -6.10 -13.60 -16.10
N ILE A 60 -6.43 -13.22 -14.87
CA ILE A 60 -5.46 -13.15 -13.79
C ILE A 60 -5.03 -14.57 -13.42
N ALA A 61 -3.78 -14.93 -13.75
CA ALA A 61 -3.17 -16.19 -13.40
C ALA A 61 -2.58 -16.19 -11.98
N ALA A 62 -2.06 -15.04 -11.54
CA ALA A 62 -1.56 -14.86 -10.17
C ALA A 62 -1.68 -13.41 -9.74
N CYS A 63 -1.95 -13.23 -8.46
CA CYS A 63 -1.90 -11.95 -7.78
C CYS A 63 -1.07 -12.09 -6.50
N ARG A 64 -0.20 -11.13 -6.24
CA ARG A 64 0.55 -11.02 -4.98
C ARG A 64 0.52 -9.59 -4.51
N ILE A 65 0.29 -9.44 -3.22
CA ILE A 65 0.30 -8.15 -2.55
C ILE A 65 1.34 -8.19 -1.46
N LYS A 66 2.13 -7.15 -1.37
CA LYS A 66 3.12 -6.95 -0.33
C LYS A 66 2.77 -5.67 0.41
N ASP A 67 2.30 -5.82 1.64
CA ASP A 67 2.03 -4.72 2.54
C ASP A 67 3.27 -4.43 3.41
N PRO A 68 3.57 -3.16 3.71
CA PRO A 68 4.69 -2.81 4.58
C PRO A 68 4.60 -3.41 5.98
N SER A 69 3.39 -3.71 6.47
CA SER A 69 3.19 -4.37 7.76
C SER A 69 3.86 -5.74 7.84
N LEU A 70 3.95 -6.48 6.72
CA LEU A 70 4.59 -7.79 6.67
C LEU A 70 6.02 -7.78 7.25
N HIS A 71 6.78 -6.73 6.94
CA HIS A 71 8.16 -6.61 7.40
C HIS A 71 8.27 -6.09 8.84
N ASN A 72 7.31 -5.28 9.27
CA ASN A 72 7.39 -4.58 10.55
C ASN A 72 6.93 -5.41 11.75
N TRP A 73 6.29 -6.55 11.53
CA TRP A 73 5.89 -7.46 12.60
C TRP A 73 7.08 -7.98 13.41
N LEU A 74 8.20 -8.23 12.76
CA LEU A 74 9.43 -8.63 13.47
C LEU A 74 9.93 -7.52 14.41
N ALA A 75 9.86 -6.27 13.95
CA ALA A 75 10.24 -5.10 14.77
C ALA A 75 9.33 -4.96 16.00
N LEU A 76 8.02 -5.16 15.86
CA LEU A 76 7.10 -5.20 16.99
C LEU A 76 7.44 -6.34 17.96
N ALA A 77 7.72 -7.54 17.45
CA ALA A 77 8.10 -8.68 18.28
C ALA A 77 9.39 -8.42 19.08
N LEU A 78 10.30 -7.63 18.54
CA LEU A 78 11.51 -7.20 19.25
C LEU A 78 11.19 -6.12 20.29
N ALA A 79 10.31 -5.18 19.97
CA ALA A 79 9.95 -4.06 20.84
C ALA A 79 9.23 -4.48 22.11
N VAL A 80 8.45 -5.57 22.08
CA VAL A 80 7.72 -6.08 23.25
C VAL A 80 8.56 -6.94 24.19
N ARG A 81 9.83 -7.19 23.86
CA ARG A 81 10.71 -7.99 24.72
C ARG A 81 11.09 -7.23 25.98
N GLY A 82 10.83 -7.84 27.13
CA GLY A 82 11.11 -7.25 28.43
C GLY A 82 10.04 -6.27 28.93
N GLU A 83 9.01 -6.04 28.13
CA GLU A 83 7.86 -5.22 28.51
C GLU A 83 6.79 -6.04 29.25
N GLY A 84 5.93 -5.35 29.98
CA GLY A 84 4.78 -5.97 30.64
C GLY A 84 3.69 -6.36 29.64
N ILE A 85 2.86 -7.35 29.99
CA ILE A 85 1.73 -7.76 29.13
C ILE A 85 0.79 -6.59 28.84
N SER A 86 0.60 -5.67 29.80
CA SER A 86 -0.21 -4.47 29.68
C SER A 86 0.37 -3.43 28.70
N ASP A 87 1.66 -3.53 28.35
CA ASP A 87 2.33 -2.58 27.47
C ASP A 87 2.20 -2.97 25.99
N PHE A 88 1.80 -4.22 25.73
CA PHE A 88 1.59 -4.70 24.36
C PHE A 88 0.66 -3.82 23.51
N PRO A 89 -0.50 -3.33 24.01
CA PRO A 89 -1.35 -2.44 23.22
C PRO A 89 -0.67 -1.15 22.82
N ILE A 90 0.18 -0.60 23.69
CA ILE A 90 0.94 0.64 23.41
C ILE A 90 1.99 0.36 22.33
N CYS A 91 2.77 -0.70 22.48
CA CYS A 91 3.76 -1.11 21.49
C CYS A 91 3.09 -1.39 20.15
N ASN A 92 2.02 -2.18 20.12
CA ASN A 92 1.29 -2.51 18.89
C ASN A 92 0.74 -1.25 18.21
N LYS A 93 0.15 -0.33 18.97
CA LYS A 93 -0.41 0.91 18.41
C LYS A 93 0.67 1.86 17.90
N SER A 94 1.86 1.87 18.49
CA SER A 94 2.97 2.71 18.03
C SER A 94 3.47 2.32 16.63
N PHE A 95 3.45 1.02 16.30
CA PHE A 95 3.75 0.51 14.97
C PHE A 95 2.56 0.65 14.02
N ASN A 96 1.33 0.64 14.55
CA ASN A 96 0.08 0.75 13.79
C ASN A 96 -0.02 -0.21 12.60
N LEU A 97 0.41 -1.46 12.79
CA LEU A 97 0.44 -2.47 11.73
C LEU A 97 -0.95 -2.95 11.33
N SER A 98 -1.07 -3.39 10.09
CA SER A 98 -2.27 -4.03 9.55
C SER A 98 -2.19 -5.53 9.72
N TYR A 99 -3.16 -6.13 10.40
CA TYR A 99 -3.27 -7.59 10.50
C TYR A 99 -3.58 -8.20 9.12
N CYS A 100 -4.49 -7.57 8.37
CA CYS A 100 -4.81 -8.01 7.00
C CYS A 100 -3.58 -7.96 6.09
N GLY A 101 -2.76 -6.93 6.21
CA GLY A 101 -1.53 -6.80 5.44
C GLY A 101 -0.45 -7.81 5.77
N HIS A 102 -0.56 -8.51 6.92
CA HIS A 102 0.33 -9.61 7.28
C HIS A 102 -0.10 -10.93 6.62
N ASP A 103 -1.40 -11.13 6.45
CA ASP A 103 -2.01 -12.38 5.98
C ASP A 103 -2.12 -12.50 4.45
N LEU A 104 -1.62 -11.51 3.71
CA LEU A 104 -1.65 -11.45 2.25
C LEU A 104 -0.61 -12.34 1.57
#